data_679d2bd50833a7f47226b4f349ca9dd3
#
_entry.id   679d2bd50833a7f47226b4f349ca9dd3
#
_cell.length_a   1.000
_cell.length_b   1.000
_cell.length_c   1.000
_cell.angle_alpha   90.00
_cell.angle_beta   90.00
_cell.angle_gamma   90.00
#
_symmetry.space_group_name_H-M   'P 1'
#
loop_
_entity.id
_entity.type
_entity.pdbx_description
1 polymer ?
#
loop_
_entity_poly.entity_id
_entity_poly.type
_entity_poly.pdbx_seq_one_letter_code
_entity_poly.pdbx_strand_id
1 'polypeptide(L)'
;MNILITGGTGLIGKALVKSLSGEHRLTVVTRDITKAKETLDSLSQNSPVSFIDSIDAIDDMARFHAIVNLAGEPIADKRWTTSQKKRICNSRWDTTAQLVAKINSASSPPLVFLSGSAIGVYGDKGSQAVSEETPPHSEFTHELCAKWEAIANTVDGHNTRVCTL
;
A
#
# COMPACT_ATOMS: atom_id res chain seq x y z
N MET A 1 -12.75 -3.87 13.25
CA MET A 1 -12.15 -4.79 12.26
C MET A 1 -10.66 -4.97 12.56
N ASN A 2 -10.04 -6.01 11.99
CA ASN A 2 -8.57 -6.15 11.98
C ASN A 2 -8.08 -5.68 10.62
N ILE A 3 -7.17 -4.72 10.59
CA ILE A 3 -6.69 -4.10 9.34
C ILE A 3 -5.16 -4.22 9.28
N LEU A 4 -4.66 -4.74 8.17
CA LEU A 4 -3.24 -4.75 7.84
C LEU A 4 -2.89 -3.50 7.05
N ILE A 5 -1.82 -2.80 7.43
CA ILE A 5 -1.38 -1.58 6.75
C ILE A 5 0.09 -1.70 6.40
N THR A 6 0.45 -1.54 5.13
CA THR A 6 1.83 -1.28 4.72
C THR A 6 2.03 0.22 4.50
N GLY A 7 3.23 0.72 4.71
CA GLY A 7 3.48 2.16 4.59
C GLY A 7 2.84 3.03 5.68
N GLY A 8 2.47 2.43 6.82
CA GLY A 8 1.80 3.11 7.94
C GLY A 8 2.56 4.28 8.55
N THR A 9 3.88 4.34 8.38
CA THR A 9 4.73 5.46 8.86
C THR A 9 4.87 6.60 7.86
N GLY A 10 4.33 6.45 6.64
CA GLY A 10 4.30 7.49 5.62
C GLY A 10 3.28 8.61 5.92
N LEU A 11 3.21 9.62 5.07
CA LEU A 11 2.31 10.77 5.25
C LEU A 11 0.85 10.33 5.39
N ILE A 12 0.33 9.60 4.39
CA ILE A 12 -1.05 9.11 4.39
C ILE A 12 -1.24 8.04 5.48
N GLY A 13 -0.27 7.12 5.62
CA GLY A 13 -0.33 6.04 6.61
C GLY A 13 -0.48 6.52 8.04
N LYS A 14 0.25 7.57 8.44
CA LYS A 14 0.12 8.17 9.78
C LYS A 14 -1.27 8.76 10.02
N ALA A 15 -1.81 9.47 9.04
CA ALA A 15 -3.16 10.04 9.12
C ALA A 15 -4.21 8.91 9.23
N LEU A 16 -4.05 7.84 8.45
CA LEU A 16 -4.93 6.68 8.49
C LEU A 16 -4.86 5.95 9.84
N VAL A 17 -3.66 5.68 10.36
CA VAL A 17 -3.48 5.05 11.68
C VAL A 17 -4.15 5.89 12.76
N LYS A 18 -3.94 7.20 12.75
CA LYS A 18 -4.58 8.12 13.70
C LYS A 18 -6.11 8.06 13.63
N SER A 19 -6.67 7.98 12.43
CA SER A 19 -8.13 7.96 12.23
C SER A 19 -8.76 6.63 12.66
N LEU A 20 -8.08 5.51 12.41
CA LEU A 20 -8.65 4.17 12.56
C LEU A 20 -8.35 3.50 13.91
N SER A 21 -7.31 3.92 14.64
CA SER A 21 -6.84 3.24 15.86
C SER A 21 -7.83 3.27 17.02
N GLY A 22 -8.80 4.20 17.02
CA GLY A 22 -9.84 4.26 18.04
C GLY A 22 -10.91 3.15 17.93
N GLU A 23 -11.14 2.64 16.74
CA GLU A 23 -12.25 1.73 16.43
C GLU A 23 -11.79 0.37 15.90
N HIS A 24 -10.56 0.27 15.43
CA HIS A 24 -10.06 -0.91 14.72
C HIS A 24 -8.73 -1.40 15.30
N ARG A 25 -8.49 -2.70 15.19
CA ARG A 25 -7.18 -3.30 15.50
C ARG A 25 -6.28 -3.18 14.27
N LEU A 26 -5.18 -2.47 14.42
CA LEU A 26 -4.25 -2.20 13.33
C LEU A 26 -2.99 -3.04 13.47
N THR A 27 -2.55 -3.62 12.38
CA THR A 27 -1.23 -4.24 12.26
C THR A 27 -0.46 -3.52 11.16
N VAL A 28 0.69 -2.95 11.49
CA VAL A 28 1.54 -2.21 10.55
C VAL A 28 2.74 -3.06 10.16
N VAL A 29 2.92 -3.27 8.85
CA VAL A 29 4.15 -3.87 8.31
C VAL A 29 5.20 -2.76 8.16
N THR A 30 6.37 -2.94 8.76
CA THR A 30 7.44 -1.95 8.76
C THR A 30 8.81 -2.60 8.82
N ARG A 31 9.77 -2.08 8.10
CA ARG A 31 11.18 -2.54 8.14
C ARG A 31 11.93 -2.16 9.42
N ASP A 32 11.37 -1.21 10.19
CA ASP A 32 11.97 -0.70 11.43
C ASP A 32 10.85 -0.52 12.47
N ILE A 33 10.66 -1.55 13.30
CA ILE A 33 9.61 -1.58 14.33
C ILE A 33 9.85 -0.49 15.40
N THR A 34 11.11 -0.26 15.78
CA THR A 34 11.42 0.74 16.82
C THR A 34 11.00 2.14 16.38
N LYS A 35 11.43 2.54 15.19
CA LYS A 35 11.07 3.83 14.62
C LYS A 35 9.56 3.95 14.33
N ALA A 36 8.91 2.85 13.93
CA ALA A 36 7.48 2.85 13.69
C ALA A 36 6.70 3.05 15.00
N LYS A 37 7.10 2.42 16.09
CA LYS A 37 6.52 2.65 17.42
C LYS A 37 6.68 4.11 17.84
N GLU A 38 7.88 4.66 17.81
CA GLU A 38 8.13 6.08 18.13
C GLU A 38 7.23 7.02 17.32
N THR A 39 6.99 6.69 16.05
CA THR A 39 6.20 7.51 15.13
C THR A 39 4.70 7.39 15.37
N LEU A 40 4.19 6.21 15.70
CA LEU A 40 2.77 5.89 15.67
C LEU A 40 2.13 5.76 17.06
N ASP A 41 2.90 5.47 18.12
CA ASP A 41 2.35 5.31 19.47
C ASP A 41 1.68 6.59 19.99
N SER A 42 2.25 7.76 19.67
CA SER A 42 1.65 9.05 20.02
C SER A 42 0.39 9.39 19.22
N LEU A 43 0.14 8.70 18.11
CA LEU A 43 -1.00 8.92 17.21
C LEU A 43 -2.13 7.92 17.47
N SER A 44 -1.83 6.78 18.09
CA SER A 44 -2.80 5.73 18.34
C SER A 44 -3.71 6.11 19.50
N GLN A 45 -5.02 6.23 19.22
CA GLN A 45 -6.02 6.51 20.21
C GLN A 45 -6.50 5.20 20.87
N ASN A 46 -6.17 4.98 22.14
CA ASN A 46 -6.76 3.93 23.01
C ASN A 46 -6.62 2.45 22.56
N SER A 47 -6.06 2.16 21.41
CA SER A 47 -5.81 0.79 20.96
C SER A 47 -4.37 0.65 20.49
N PRO A 48 -3.60 -0.29 21.05
CA PRO A 48 -2.23 -0.51 20.64
C PRO A 48 -2.17 -0.95 19.17
N VAL A 49 -1.29 -0.34 18.40
CA VAL A 49 -0.95 -0.77 17.05
C VAL A 49 0.03 -1.93 17.15
N SER A 50 -0.26 -3.03 16.47
CA SER A 50 0.67 -4.16 16.35
C SER A 50 1.64 -3.91 15.19
N PHE A 51 2.89 -4.40 15.32
CA PHE A 51 3.91 -4.23 14.30
C PHE A 51 4.49 -5.58 13.90
N ILE A 52 4.75 -5.76 12.62
CA ILE A 52 5.47 -6.90 12.05
C ILE A 52 6.53 -6.38 11.08
N ASP A 53 7.64 -7.08 10.95
CA ASP A 53 8.78 -6.64 10.15
C ASP A 53 8.71 -7.05 8.68
N SER A 54 7.88 -8.02 8.36
CA SER A 54 7.71 -8.49 6.98
C SER A 54 6.31 -9.05 6.71
N ILE A 55 5.92 -9.07 5.43
CA ILE A 55 4.69 -9.73 4.97
C ILE A 55 4.81 -11.25 5.14
N ASP A 56 6.01 -11.79 5.04
CA ASP A 56 6.25 -13.23 5.21
C ASP A 56 5.95 -13.73 6.62
N ALA A 57 6.08 -12.86 7.62
CA ALA A 57 5.71 -13.15 9.01
C ALA A 57 4.20 -13.31 9.24
N ILE A 58 3.39 -13.15 8.19
CA ILE A 58 1.93 -13.37 8.26
C ILE A 58 1.66 -14.83 7.91
N ASP A 59 1.36 -15.64 8.90
CA ASP A 59 1.02 -17.06 8.70
C ASP A 59 -0.36 -17.25 8.10
N ASP A 60 -1.34 -16.42 8.50
CA ASP A 60 -2.72 -16.52 8.06
C ASP A 60 -3.33 -15.14 7.78
N MET A 61 -3.77 -14.94 6.54
CA MET A 61 -4.45 -13.72 6.11
C MET A 61 -5.91 -13.65 6.57
N ALA A 62 -6.52 -14.77 6.96
CA ALA A 62 -7.89 -14.82 7.45
C ALA A 62 -8.12 -13.98 8.73
N ARG A 63 -7.06 -13.67 9.46
CA ARG A 63 -7.13 -12.77 10.62
C ARG A 63 -7.40 -11.30 10.29
N PHE A 64 -7.26 -10.90 9.02
CA PHE A 64 -7.50 -9.53 8.56
C PHE A 64 -8.80 -9.42 7.78
N HIS A 65 -9.57 -8.38 8.06
CA HIS A 65 -10.79 -8.05 7.33
C HIS A 65 -10.50 -7.15 6.12
N ALA A 66 -9.46 -6.33 6.23
CA ALA A 66 -9.04 -5.41 5.17
C ALA A 66 -7.52 -5.27 5.16
N ILE A 67 -6.99 -4.98 3.98
CA ILE A 67 -5.57 -4.65 3.76
C ILE A 67 -5.49 -3.29 3.10
N VAL A 68 -4.60 -2.43 3.60
CA VAL A 68 -4.29 -1.13 3.00
C VAL A 68 -2.81 -1.10 2.63
N ASN A 69 -2.52 -1.07 1.35
CA ASN A 69 -1.17 -1.07 0.81
C ASN A 69 -0.76 0.33 0.35
N LEU A 70 0.01 1.02 1.20
CA LEU A 70 0.56 2.36 0.94
C LEU A 70 2.09 2.34 0.91
N ALA A 71 2.71 1.16 0.86
CA ALA A 71 4.16 1.06 0.84
C ALA A 71 4.73 1.57 -0.48
N GLY A 72 5.80 2.36 -0.36
CA GLY A 72 6.54 2.85 -1.52
C GLY A 72 7.73 3.70 -1.12
N GLU A 73 8.85 3.54 -1.82
CA GLU A 73 10.01 4.44 -1.70
C GLU A 73 9.58 5.85 -2.12
N PRO A 74 9.93 6.91 -1.36
CA PRO A 74 9.63 8.29 -1.73
C PRO A 74 10.19 8.64 -3.11
N ILE A 75 9.37 9.30 -3.93
CA ILE A 75 9.76 9.65 -5.32
C ILE A 75 10.48 10.99 -5.40
N ALA A 76 10.26 11.89 -4.44
CA ALA A 76 10.75 13.26 -4.48
C ALA A 76 12.10 13.48 -3.75
N ASP A 77 12.51 12.55 -2.87
CA ASP A 77 13.64 12.77 -1.97
C ASP A 77 15.00 12.66 -2.65
N LYS A 78 15.08 11.97 -3.80
CA LYS A 78 16.33 11.63 -4.48
C LYS A 78 16.22 11.80 -5.99
N ARG A 79 17.36 12.14 -6.63
CA ARG A 79 17.43 12.17 -8.10
C ARG A 79 17.09 10.80 -8.70
N TRP A 80 16.32 10.75 -9.75
CA TRP A 80 15.90 9.55 -10.46
C TRP A 80 17.00 8.93 -11.33
N THR A 81 18.00 8.39 -10.69
CA THR A 81 18.96 7.50 -11.36
C THR A 81 18.31 6.16 -11.69
N THR A 82 18.93 5.37 -12.56
CA THR A 82 18.44 4.01 -12.87
C THR A 82 18.25 3.15 -11.63
N SER A 83 19.17 3.21 -10.67
CA SER A 83 19.07 2.48 -9.41
C SER A 83 17.94 2.99 -8.52
N GLN A 84 17.71 4.32 -8.48
CA GLN A 84 16.60 4.89 -7.70
C GLN A 84 15.25 4.57 -8.34
N LYS A 85 15.11 4.65 -9.66
CA LYS A 85 13.90 4.21 -10.38
C LYS A 85 13.57 2.74 -10.07
N LYS A 86 14.58 1.86 -10.09
CA LYS A 86 14.39 0.46 -9.73
C LYS A 86 13.90 0.28 -8.29
N ARG A 87 14.44 1.04 -7.32
CA ARG A 87 13.94 1.00 -5.92
C ARG A 87 12.49 1.48 -5.82
N ILE A 88 12.15 2.57 -6.51
CA ILE A 88 10.79 3.11 -6.56
C ILE A 88 9.81 2.06 -7.08
N CYS A 89 10.16 1.37 -8.18
CA CYS A 89 9.36 0.30 -8.74
C CYS A 89 9.23 -0.88 -7.78
N ASN A 90 10.35 -1.45 -7.35
CA ASN A 90 10.36 -2.67 -6.56
C ASN A 90 9.64 -2.49 -5.21
N SER A 91 9.82 -1.33 -4.56
CA SER A 91 9.13 -1.04 -3.29
C SER A 91 7.60 -1.10 -3.38
N ARG A 92 7.04 -0.94 -4.58
CA ARG A 92 5.61 -1.03 -4.86
C ARG A 92 5.23 -2.39 -5.42
N TRP A 93 5.88 -2.78 -6.50
CA TRP A 93 5.55 -4.01 -7.24
C TRP A 93 5.77 -5.27 -6.41
N ASP A 94 6.95 -5.40 -5.78
CA ASP A 94 7.28 -6.59 -4.99
C ASP A 94 6.41 -6.71 -3.75
N THR A 95 6.19 -5.58 -3.03
CA THR A 95 5.31 -5.54 -1.86
C THR A 95 3.86 -5.89 -2.24
N THR A 96 3.36 -5.34 -3.34
CA THR A 96 1.99 -5.63 -3.80
C THR A 96 1.86 -7.08 -4.24
N ALA A 97 2.84 -7.61 -4.97
CA ALA A 97 2.84 -9.01 -5.41
C ALA A 97 2.86 -9.99 -4.22
N GLN A 98 3.65 -9.69 -3.17
CA GLN A 98 3.65 -10.50 -1.95
C GLN A 98 2.29 -10.49 -1.25
N LEU A 99 1.66 -9.33 -1.12
CA LEU A 99 0.31 -9.23 -0.55
C LEU A 99 -0.71 -10.01 -1.36
N VAL A 100 -0.72 -9.83 -2.68
CA VAL A 100 -1.61 -10.56 -3.61
C VAL A 100 -1.43 -12.07 -3.48
N ALA A 101 -0.19 -12.56 -3.48
CA ALA A 101 0.09 -13.98 -3.33
C ALA A 101 -0.48 -14.54 -2.01
N LYS A 102 -0.30 -13.82 -0.90
CA LYS A 102 -0.85 -14.19 0.41
C LYS A 102 -2.38 -14.14 0.44
N ILE A 103 -3.01 -13.15 -0.19
CA ILE A 103 -4.47 -13.03 -0.30
C ILE A 103 -5.02 -14.23 -1.09
N ASN A 104 -4.45 -14.50 -2.27
CA ASN A 104 -4.93 -15.55 -3.16
C ASN A 104 -4.71 -16.97 -2.60
N SER A 105 -3.73 -17.16 -1.71
CA SER A 105 -3.47 -18.43 -1.04
C SER A 105 -4.30 -18.64 0.24
N ALA A 106 -5.01 -17.62 0.71
CA ALA A 106 -5.76 -17.70 1.95
C ALA A 106 -7.05 -18.50 1.79
N SER A 107 -7.34 -19.38 2.75
CA SER A 107 -8.60 -20.12 2.79
C SER A 107 -9.81 -19.21 3.07
N SER A 108 -9.60 -18.10 3.74
CA SER A 108 -10.57 -17.05 4.01
C SER A 108 -9.90 -15.68 3.81
N PRO A 109 -9.86 -15.18 2.57
CA PRO A 109 -9.17 -13.95 2.26
C PRO A 109 -9.86 -12.72 2.85
N PRO A 110 -9.15 -11.58 3.00
CA PRO A 110 -9.72 -10.32 3.41
C PRO A 110 -10.84 -9.86 2.48
N LEU A 111 -11.86 -9.20 3.02
CA LEU A 111 -12.99 -8.69 2.23
C LEU A 111 -12.59 -7.55 1.28
N VAL A 112 -11.56 -6.78 1.65
CA VAL A 112 -11.13 -5.60 0.89
C VAL A 112 -9.62 -5.51 0.84
N PHE A 113 -9.09 -5.25 -0.35
CA PHE A 113 -7.72 -4.86 -0.62
C PHE A 113 -7.68 -3.46 -1.23
N LEU A 114 -7.25 -2.47 -0.45
CA LEU A 114 -7.02 -1.10 -0.91
C LEU A 114 -5.54 -0.97 -1.29
N SER A 115 -5.24 -0.75 -2.56
CA SER A 115 -3.88 -0.50 -3.03
C SER A 115 -3.72 0.96 -3.44
N GLY A 116 -2.66 1.60 -2.96
CA GLY A 116 -2.28 2.90 -3.47
C GLY A 116 -2.01 2.86 -4.97
N SER A 117 -2.27 3.97 -5.62
CA SER A 117 -1.80 4.35 -6.95
C SER A 117 -1.28 5.79 -6.88
N ALA A 118 -1.26 6.51 -7.96
CA ALA A 118 -0.95 7.93 -7.99
C ALA A 118 -1.42 8.56 -9.31
N ILE A 119 -1.62 9.88 -9.29
CA ILE A 119 -1.91 10.67 -10.51
C ILE A 119 -0.88 10.48 -11.63
N GLY A 120 0.30 9.98 -11.31
CA GLY A 120 1.32 9.58 -12.28
C GLY A 120 0.86 8.50 -13.28
N VAL A 121 -0.26 7.82 -13.03
CA VAL A 121 -0.87 6.88 -13.99
C VAL A 121 -1.25 7.56 -15.30
N TYR A 122 -1.60 8.85 -15.27
CA TYR A 122 -1.94 9.61 -16.48
C TYR A 122 -0.72 10.11 -17.24
N GLY A 123 0.46 10.15 -16.63
CA GLY A 123 1.66 10.80 -17.17
C GLY A 123 1.56 12.32 -17.19
N ASP A 124 2.52 13.00 -17.81
CA ASP A 124 2.49 14.46 -17.94
C ASP A 124 1.45 14.89 -18.98
N LYS A 125 0.48 15.67 -18.55
CA LYS A 125 -0.59 16.26 -19.37
C LYS A 125 -0.49 17.79 -19.44
N GLY A 126 0.61 18.37 -18.99
CA GLY A 126 0.78 19.81 -18.92
C GLY A 126 -0.32 20.45 -18.08
N SER A 127 -1.05 21.42 -18.65
CA SER A 127 -2.16 22.12 -18.01
C SER A 127 -3.54 21.49 -18.26
N GLN A 128 -3.61 20.36 -18.95
CA GLN A 128 -4.88 19.68 -19.23
C GLN A 128 -5.47 19.11 -17.93
N ALA A 129 -6.76 19.38 -17.69
CA ALA A 129 -7.48 18.68 -16.63
C ALA A 129 -7.64 17.20 -16.99
N VAL A 130 -7.44 16.32 -16.01
CA VAL A 130 -7.55 14.88 -16.18
C VAL A 130 -8.69 14.31 -15.34
N SER A 131 -9.32 13.28 -15.85
CA SER A 131 -10.30 12.44 -15.16
C SER A 131 -9.86 10.99 -15.26
N GLU A 132 -10.58 10.08 -14.60
CA GLU A 132 -10.30 8.64 -14.64
C GLU A 132 -10.39 8.05 -16.07
N GLU A 133 -11.10 8.71 -16.97
CA GLU A 133 -11.26 8.32 -18.39
C GLU A 133 -10.15 8.88 -19.29
N THR A 134 -9.28 9.75 -18.77
CA THR A 134 -8.24 10.39 -19.58
C THR A 134 -7.21 9.36 -20.04
N PRO A 135 -6.96 9.20 -21.36
CA PRO A 135 -5.95 8.28 -21.85
C PRO A 135 -4.57 8.64 -21.27
N PRO A 136 -3.77 7.67 -20.84
CA PRO A 136 -2.45 7.95 -20.29
C PRO A 136 -1.46 8.43 -21.35
N HIS A 137 -0.41 9.13 -20.90
CA HIS A 137 0.79 9.42 -21.68
C HIS A 137 1.92 8.49 -21.18
N SER A 138 2.57 7.78 -22.12
CA SER A 138 3.61 6.82 -21.77
C SER A 138 4.87 7.52 -21.29
N GLU A 139 5.17 7.30 -20.00
CA GLU A 139 6.40 7.75 -19.35
C GLU A 139 6.66 6.92 -18.09
N PHE A 140 7.78 7.14 -17.39
CA PHE A 140 8.15 6.35 -16.22
C PHE A 140 7.09 6.32 -15.13
N THR A 141 6.43 7.43 -14.85
CA THR A 141 5.39 7.50 -13.80
C THR A 141 4.15 6.72 -14.18
N HIS A 142 3.76 6.78 -15.47
CA HIS A 142 2.68 5.95 -16.00
C HIS A 142 3.02 4.46 -15.89
N GLU A 143 4.19 4.05 -16.41
CA GLU A 143 4.61 2.64 -16.37
C GLU A 143 4.67 2.08 -14.95
N LEU A 144 5.17 2.90 -14.00
CA LEU A 144 5.22 2.57 -12.59
C LEU A 144 3.82 2.28 -12.03
N CYS A 145 2.88 3.21 -12.21
CA CYS A 145 1.53 3.13 -11.65
C CYS A 145 0.69 2.07 -12.36
N ALA A 146 0.71 2.03 -13.68
CA ALA A 146 -0.04 1.04 -14.46
C ALA A 146 0.34 -0.39 -14.09
N LYS A 147 1.64 -0.68 -13.94
CA LYS A 147 2.09 -2.00 -13.47
C LYS A 147 1.73 -2.26 -12.01
N TRP A 148 1.78 -1.25 -11.15
CA TRP A 148 1.37 -1.39 -9.76
C TRP A 148 -0.10 -1.76 -9.63
N GLU A 149 -0.97 -1.05 -10.33
CA GLU A 149 -2.41 -1.35 -10.41
C GLU A 149 -2.69 -2.72 -11.04
N ALA A 150 -1.98 -3.05 -12.13
CA ALA A 150 -2.12 -4.36 -12.76
C ALA A 150 -1.81 -5.51 -11.79
N ILE A 151 -0.75 -5.38 -10.96
CA ILE A 151 -0.41 -6.38 -9.94
C ILE A 151 -1.53 -6.46 -8.89
N ALA A 152 -2.01 -5.33 -8.38
CA ALA A 152 -3.08 -5.31 -7.38
C ALA A 152 -4.36 -6.00 -7.90
N ASN A 153 -4.69 -5.80 -9.16
CA ASN A 153 -5.85 -6.38 -9.82
C ASN A 153 -5.71 -7.89 -10.15
N THR A 154 -4.58 -8.53 -9.84
CA THR A 154 -4.44 -10.00 -9.91
C THR A 154 -4.94 -10.72 -8.65
N VAL A 155 -5.49 -10.01 -7.68
CA VAL A 155 -6.23 -10.63 -6.58
C VAL A 155 -7.46 -11.35 -7.13
N ASP A 156 -7.71 -12.57 -6.64
CA ASP A 156 -8.94 -13.30 -6.97
C ASP A 156 -10.16 -12.54 -6.42
N GLY A 157 -10.90 -11.91 -7.32
CA GLY A 157 -12.03 -11.03 -7.01
C GLY A 157 -13.28 -11.73 -6.48
N HIS A 158 -13.31 -13.06 -6.39
CA HIS A 158 -14.50 -13.78 -5.89
C HIS A 158 -14.78 -13.49 -4.41
N ASN A 159 -13.76 -13.26 -3.61
CA ASN A 159 -13.88 -13.04 -2.17
C ASN A 159 -13.28 -11.73 -1.67
N THR A 160 -12.48 -11.04 -2.47
CA THR A 160 -11.80 -9.80 -2.08
C THR A 160 -12.10 -8.68 -3.07
N ARG A 161 -12.72 -7.61 -2.61
CA ARG A 161 -12.88 -6.40 -3.42
C ARG A 161 -11.56 -5.64 -3.49
N VAL A 162 -11.04 -5.44 -4.69
CA VAL A 162 -9.86 -4.59 -4.94
C VAL A 162 -10.29 -3.16 -5.21
N CYS A 163 -9.60 -2.19 -4.60
CA CYS A 163 -9.73 -0.76 -4.89
C CYS A 163 -8.35 -0.16 -5.06
N THR A 164 -8.12 0.57 -6.14
CA THR A 164 -6.95 1.42 -6.36
C THR A 164 -7.28 2.87 -5.98
N LEU A 165 -6.33 3.58 -5.36
CA LEU A 165 -6.53 4.93 -4.79
C LEU A 165 -5.66 5.97 -5.47
#